data_4521b229cac56306780c1c39c42d0f45
#
_entry.id   4521b229cac56306780c1c39c42d0f45
#
_cell.length_a   1.000
_cell.length_b   1.000
_cell.length_c   1.000
_cell.angle_alpha   90.00
_cell.angle_beta   90.00
_cell.angle_gamma   90.00
#
_symmetry.space_group_name_H-M   'P 1'
#
loop_
_entity.id
_entity.type
_entity.pdbx_description
1 polymer ?
#
loop_
_entity_poly.entity_id
_entity_poly.type
_entity_poly.pdbx_seq_one_letter_code
_entity_poly.pdbx_strand_id
1 'polypeptide(L)'
;MNTAISSRDERAFSAPALLVAGAFFMEFLDGTVIATALPDMARDFGVTAVELNIGISAYLITLAVLIPASGWIADRFGARAIFTLALAIFTLASVFCGLSTEVHIFVAMRILQGVGGALMVPVGRLAVLRTTPKHQLIKAIATLTWPALVAPIIGPPLGGFITRYASWHWIFFINVPLGLAAIILSLRIIPDIRETERRSFDLSGFITTSVAMVSLVTAMERLGDRQPQIWPTLALAALGFGCLLYSIRHFRRAAAPMVRLDALQVPTFRVTMYGGSLFRASISAVPFLLPLLFQVGFGMDPFHSGLLMLAVFVGNLTIKPATTPLIRWLGFRRLMLINGALNVCSLLACALLTPQTPVWAIMLILYLGGVFRSIQFTGVSTLAFADVPAAQMSDANTLFSTASQLAVGLGITLGAIGIRLGEQVGDWLHLTELPGISFRLSFVFIALICLVGMIDSLHLAKTAGSSVSEKKK
;
A
#
# COMPACT_ATOMS: atom_id res chain seq x y z
N MET A 1 -28.71 22.06 -23.20
CA MET A 1 -27.50 21.63 -23.92
C MET A 1 -26.24 21.55 -23.03
N ASN A 2 -26.13 22.34 -21.94
CA ASN A 2 -24.97 22.33 -21.04
C ASN A 2 -24.84 21.10 -20.09
N THR A 3 -25.91 20.41 -19.76
CA THR A 3 -25.88 19.26 -18.85
C THR A 3 -25.37 17.95 -19.48
N ALA A 4 -25.56 17.78 -20.79
CA ALA A 4 -25.12 16.59 -21.51
C ALA A 4 -23.61 16.60 -21.84
N ILE A 5 -23.03 17.79 -22.03
CA ILE A 5 -21.57 17.94 -22.27
C ILE A 5 -20.81 17.68 -20.97
N SER A 6 -21.30 18.17 -19.81
CA SER A 6 -20.72 17.93 -18.48
C SER A 6 -20.68 16.45 -18.12
N SER A 7 -21.75 15.69 -18.41
CA SER A 7 -21.81 14.26 -18.08
C SER A 7 -20.93 13.36 -18.97
N ARG A 8 -20.69 13.76 -20.22
CA ARG A 8 -19.74 13.07 -21.12
C ARG A 8 -18.28 13.32 -20.70
N ASP A 9 -17.95 14.55 -20.35
CA ASP A 9 -16.61 14.87 -19.84
C ASP A 9 -16.33 14.20 -18.49
N GLU A 10 -17.28 14.18 -17.56
CA GLU A 10 -17.12 13.47 -16.30
C GLU A 10 -16.90 11.95 -16.48
N ARG A 11 -17.56 11.32 -17.45
CA ARG A 11 -17.37 9.89 -17.78
C ARG A 11 -16.02 9.64 -18.47
N ALA A 12 -15.59 10.54 -19.33
CA ALA A 12 -14.30 10.43 -20.01
C ALA A 12 -13.10 10.48 -19.04
N PHE A 13 -13.18 11.32 -17.98
CA PHE A 13 -12.12 11.40 -16.97
C PHE A 13 -12.17 10.29 -15.92
N SER A 14 -13.30 9.63 -15.71
CA SER A 14 -13.40 8.51 -14.77
C SER A 14 -12.91 7.17 -15.34
N ALA A 15 -12.91 7.01 -16.66
CA ALA A 15 -12.54 5.75 -17.30
C ALA A 15 -11.08 5.33 -17.06
N PRO A 16 -10.04 6.20 -17.19
CA PRO A 16 -8.67 5.85 -16.82
C PRO A 16 -8.54 5.47 -15.35
N ALA A 17 -9.22 6.19 -14.44
CA ALA A 17 -9.16 5.90 -13.01
C ALA A 17 -9.78 4.54 -12.67
N LEU A 18 -10.89 4.16 -13.31
CA LEU A 18 -11.52 2.85 -13.12
C LEU A 18 -10.67 1.71 -13.68
N LEU A 19 -10.07 1.90 -14.86
CA LEU A 19 -9.18 0.90 -15.45
C LEU A 19 -7.96 0.65 -14.55
N VAL A 20 -7.31 1.71 -14.09
CA VAL A 20 -6.15 1.62 -13.21
C VAL A 20 -6.55 1.06 -11.85
N ALA A 21 -7.73 1.39 -11.33
CA ALA A 21 -8.29 0.79 -10.12
C ALA A 21 -8.47 -0.73 -10.27
N GLY A 22 -8.92 -1.20 -11.43
CA GLY A 22 -9.01 -2.64 -11.75
C GLY A 22 -7.63 -3.32 -11.73
N ALA A 23 -6.61 -2.68 -12.30
CA ALA A 23 -5.25 -3.18 -12.27
C ALA A 23 -4.67 -3.21 -10.83
N PHE A 24 -4.95 -2.21 -10.02
CA PHE A 24 -4.61 -2.20 -8.59
C PHE A 24 -5.29 -3.34 -7.83
N PHE A 25 -6.60 -3.55 -8.11
CA PHE A 25 -7.34 -4.67 -7.51
C PHE A 25 -6.68 -6.00 -7.82
N MET A 26 -6.29 -6.23 -9.08
CA MET A 26 -5.62 -7.45 -9.53
C MET A 26 -4.29 -7.66 -8.79
N GLU A 27 -3.45 -6.63 -8.66
CA GLU A 27 -2.17 -6.71 -7.96
C GLU A 27 -2.33 -6.98 -6.45
N PHE A 28 -3.21 -6.23 -5.78
CA PHE A 28 -3.43 -6.42 -4.34
C PHE A 28 -4.12 -7.74 -4.03
N LEU A 29 -5.02 -8.20 -4.91
CA LEU A 29 -5.67 -9.50 -4.77
C LEU A 29 -4.64 -10.63 -4.89
N ASP A 30 -3.79 -10.59 -5.92
CA ASP A 30 -2.72 -11.59 -6.14
C ASP A 30 -1.80 -11.69 -4.91
N GLY A 31 -1.39 -10.55 -4.34
CA GLY A 31 -0.54 -10.52 -3.15
C GLY A 31 -1.18 -11.12 -1.89
N THR A 32 -2.50 -11.21 -1.81
CA THR A 32 -3.21 -11.65 -0.60
C THR A 32 -3.83 -13.04 -0.72
N VAL A 33 -4.27 -13.43 -1.91
CA VAL A 33 -4.87 -14.76 -2.19
C VAL A 33 -3.86 -15.88 -1.98
N ILE A 34 -2.61 -15.67 -2.35
CA ILE A 34 -1.54 -16.68 -2.30
C ILE A 34 -1.30 -17.22 -0.88
N ALA A 35 -1.45 -16.36 0.15
CA ALA A 35 -1.18 -16.74 1.53
C ALA A 35 -2.04 -17.92 2.02
N THR A 36 -3.28 -18.03 1.54
CA THR A 36 -4.20 -19.11 1.88
C THR A 36 -3.96 -20.40 1.09
N ALA A 37 -3.35 -20.28 -0.09
CA ALA A 37 -3.01 -21.41 -0.95
C ALA A 37 -1.64 -22.02 -0.64
N LEU A 38 -0.82 -21.35 0.15
CA LEU A 38 0.57 -21.73 0.43
C LEU A 38 0.74 -23.19 0.92
N PRO A 39 -0.11 -23.72 1.83
CA PRO A 39 0.00 -25.12 2.28
C PRO A 39 -0.28 -26.13 1.17
N ASP A 40 -1.24 -25.84 0.28
CA ASP A 40 -1.59 -26.74 -0.83
C ASP A 40 -0.50 -26.73 -1.91
N MET A 41 -0.01 -25.53 -2.25
CA MET A 41 1.13 -25.34 -3.16
C MET A 41 2.38 -26.06 -2.64
N ALA A 42 2.69 -25.92 -1.33
CA ALA A 42 3.86 -26.55 -0.71
C ALA A 42 3.80 -28.08 -0.83
N ARG A 43 2.61 -28.69 -0.65
CA ARG A 43 2.40 -30.12 -0.86
C ARG A 43 2.65 -30.54 -2.30
N ASP A 44 2.13 -29.81 -3.27
CA ASP A 44 2.27 -30.12 -4.69
C ASP A 44 3.72 -29.99 -5.17
N PHE A 45 4.47 -29.00 -4.67
CA PHE A 45 5.89 -28.84 -4.95
C PHE A 45 6.81 -29.75 -4.13
N GLY A 46 6.28 -30.50 -3.14
CA GLY A 46 7.08 -31.36 -2.26
C GLY A 46 8.04 -30.61 -1.35
N VAL A 47 7.72 -29.37 -0.95
CA VAL A 47 8.53 -28.51 -0.08
C VAL A 47 7.73 -28.04 1.14
N THR A 48 8.40 -27.38 2.08
CA THR A 48 7.71 -26.75 3.21
C THR A 48 7.08 -25.40 2.80
N ALA A 49 6.02 -25.00 3.48
CA ALA A 49 5.40 -23.67 3.27
C ALA A 49 6.39 -22.52 3.55
N VAL A 50 7.37 -22.74 4.44
CA VAL A 50 8.43 -21.77 4.75
C VAL A 50 9.38 -21.60 3.55
N GLU A 51 9.80 -22.70 2.93
CA GLU A 51 10.63 -22.66 1.72
C GLU A 51 9.89 -22.00 0.55
N LEU A 52 8.59 -22.28 0.40
CA LEU A 52 7.79 -21.68 -0.68
C LEU A 52 7.54 -20.18 -0.48
N ASN A 53 7.61 -19.67 0.76
CA ASN A 53 7.47 -18.23 1.05
C ASN A 53 8.51 -17.37 0.31
N ILE A 54 9.63 -17.95 -0.13
CA ILE A 54 10.63 -17.27 -0.97
C ILE A 54 10.01 -16.68 -2.24
N GLY A 55 8.96 -17.29 -2.79
CA GLY A 55 8.24 -16.75 -3.94
C GLY A 55 7.48 -15.46 -3.63
N ILE A 56 6.93 -15.33 -2.42
CA ILE A 56 6.27 -14.10 -1.96
C ILE A 56 7.32 -13.01 -1.73
N SER A 57 8.40 -13.34 -1.03
CA SER A 57 9.50 -12.41 -0.77
C SER A 57 10.17 -11.95 -2.07
N ALA A 58 10.41 -12.85 -3.02
CA ALA A 58 10.98 -12.51 -4.34
C ALA A 58 10.11 -11.50 -5.10
N TYR A 59 8.80 -11.66 -5.08
CA TYR A 59 7.85 -10.71 -5.66
C TYR A 59 7.95 -9.34 -4.98
N LEU A 60 7.89 -9.27 -3.64
CA LEU A 60 7.94 -8.03 -2.87
C LEU A 60 9.28 -7.30 -3.02
N ILE A 61 10.38 -8.03 -3.05
CA ILE A 61 11.72 -7.48 -3.29
C ILE A 61 11.81 -6.89 -4.69
N THR A 62 11.27 -7.58 -5.69
CA THR A 62 11.26 -7.07 -7.08
C THR A 62 10.45 -5.78 -7.19
N LEU A 63 9.29 -5.71 -6.53
CA LEU A 63 8.52 -4.46 -6.42
C LEU A 63 9.38 -3.34 -5.81
N ALA A 64 10.01 -3.60 -4.69
CA ALA A 64 10.82 -2.62 -3.96
C ALA A 64 12.00 -2.08 -4.80
N VAL A 65 12.65 -2.95 -5.57
CA VAL A 65 13.77 -2.62 -6.44
C VAL A 65 13.37 -1.73 -7.63
N LEU A 66 12.23 -2.04 -8.27
CA LEU A 66 11.87 -1.43 -9.55
C LEU A 66 10.94 -0.22 -9.42
N ILE A 67 10.16 -0.10 -8.34
CA ILE A 67 9.29 1.06 -8.11
C ILE A 67 10.06 2.39 -8.23
N PRO A 68 11.27 2.58 -7.68
CA PRO A 68 12.02 3.82 -7.83
C PRO A 68 12.33 4.21 -9.27
N ALA A 69 12.48 3.24 -10.19
CA ALA A 69 12.76 3.50 -11.61
C ALA A 69 11.49 3.74 -12.44
N SER A 70 10.30 3.44 -11.89
CA SER A 70 9.02 3.45 -12.62
C SER A 70 8.71 4.79 -13.30
N GLY A 71 9.00 5.91 -12.62
CA GLY A 71 8.78 7.26 -13.16
C GLY A 71 9.66 7.52 -14.37
N TRP A 72 10.97 7.28 -14.25
CA TRP A 72 11.91 7.44 -15.37
C TRP A 72 11.52 6.59 -16.57
N ILE A 73 11.14 5.32 -16.33
CA ILE A 73 10.69 4.40 -17.38
C ILE A 73 9.43 4.94 -18.08
N ALA A 74 8.45 5.43 -17.31
CA ALA A 74 7.22 5.99 -17.84
C ALA A 74 7.46 7.28 -18.63
N ASP A 75 8.36 8.15 -18.18
CA ASP A 75 8.72 9.40 -18.87
C ASP A 75 9.46 9.11 -20.20
N ARG A 76 10.34 8.12 -20.18
CA ARG A 76 11.16 7.75 -21.35
C ARG A 76 10.37 7.07 -22.45
N PHE A 77 9.51 6.12 -22.10
CA PHE A 77 8.83 5.23 -23.05
C PHE A 77 7.34 5.54 -23.22
N GLY A 78 6.77 6.39 -22.36
CA GLY A 78 5.37 6.75 -22.37
C GLY A 78 4.53 5.91 -21.41
N ALA A 79 3.68 6.58 -20.62
CA ALA A 79 2.91 5.95 -19.56
C ALA A 79 1.96 4.86 -20.09
N ARG A 80 1.30 5.08 -21.26
CA ARG A 80 0.41 4.08 -21.88
C ARG A 80 1.17 2.80 -22.25
N ALA A 81 2.30 2.95 -22.96
CA ALA A 81 3.07 1.82 -23.43
C ALA A 81 3.59 0.97 -22.27
N ILE A 82 4.15 1.63 -21.24
CA ILE A 82 4.70 0.95 -20.06
C ILE A 82 3.60 0.32 -19.20
N PHE A 83 2.48 0.99 -19.00
CA PHE A 83 1.35 0.41 -18.25
C PHE A 83 0.79 -0.83 -18.97
N THR A 84 0.62 -0.77 -20.29
CA THR A 84 0.16 -1.92 -21.09
C THR A 84 1.15 -3.08 -21.07
N LEU A 85 2.45 -2.77 -21.18
CA LEU A 85 3.53 -3.76 -21.08
C LEU A 85 3.56 -4.41 -19.68
N ALA A 86 3.41 -3.60 -18.63
CA ALA A 86 3.36 -4.08 -17.25
C ALA A 86 2.19 -5.05 -17.02
N LEU A 87 1.00 -4.72 -17.52
CA LEU A 87 -0.17 -5.60 -17.50
C LEU A 87 0.11 -6.92 -18.25
N ALA A 88 0.76 -6.85 -19.42
CA ALA A 88 1.09 -8.02 -20.23
C ALA A 88 2.10 -8.92 -19.49
N ILE A 89 3.17 -8.34 -18.93
CA ILE A 89 4.18 -9.08 -18.13
C ILE A 89 3.51 -9.73 -16.91
N PHE A 90 2.70 -8.98 -16.16
CA PHE A 90 2.02 -9.48 -14.97
C PHE A 90 1.07 -10.64 -15.30
N THR A 91 0.27 -10.48 -16.36
CA THR A 91 -0.69 -11.50 -16.82
C THR A 91 0.02 -12.76 -17.30
N LEU A 92 1.06 -12.60 -18.11
CA LEU A 92 1.86 -13.73 -18.63
C LEU A 92 2.57 -14.46 -17.49
N ALA A 93 3.20 -13.73 -16.58
CA ALA A 93 3.84 -14.31 -15.41
C ALA A 93 2.82 -15.06 -14.52
N SER A 94 1.59 -14.53 -14.37
CA SER A 94 0.52 -15.24 -13.67
C SER A 94 0.17 -16.58 -14.32
N VAL A 95 0.10 -16.63 -15.65
CA VAL A 95 -0.10 -17.92 -16.37
C VAL A 95 0.99 -18.91 -16.01
N PHE A 96 2.26 -18.49 -16.09
CA PHE A 96 3.38 -19.38 -15.79
C PHE A 96 3.51 -19.73 -14.31
N CYS A 97 3.12 -18.85 -13.38
CA CYS A 97 2.99 -19.21 -11.96
C CYS A 97 1.96 -20.34 -11.76
N GLY A 98 0.81 -20.23 -12.45
CA GLY A 98 -0.22 -21.27 -12.39
C GLY A 98 0.14 -22.56 -13.15
N LEU A 99 1.12 -22.57 -14.03
CA LEU A 99 1.61 -23.76 -14.76
C LEU A 99 2.92 -24.32 -14.18
N SER A 100 3.49 -23.70 -13.15
CA SER A 100 4.76 -24.13 -12.58
C SER A 100 4.63 -25.47 -11.84
N THR A 101 5.59 -26.35 -12.09
CA THR A 101 5.71 -27.67 -11.45
C THR A 101 6.88 -27.75 -10.47
N GLU A 102 7.74 -26.72 -10.48
CA GLU A 102 8.96 -26.67 -9.67
C GLU A 102 9.08 -25.31 -8.98
N VAL A 103 9.58 -25.29 -7.73
CA VAL A 103 9.70 -24.09 -6.90
C VAL A 103 10.54 -23.01 -7.56
N HIS A 104 11.67 -23.37 -8.17
CA HIS A 104 12.55 -22.38 -8.80
C HIS A 104 11.93 -21.71 -10.05
N ILE A 105 11.12 -22.46 -10.83
CA ILE A 105 10.33 -21.87 -11.93
C ILE A 105 9.28 -20.93 -11.35
N PHE A 106 8.56 -21.35 -10.33
CA PHE A 106 7.60 -20.53 -9.63
C PHE A 106 8.22 -19.23 -9.12
N VAL A 107 9.37 -19.30 -8.44
CA VAL A 107 10.10 -18.12 -7.92
C VAL A 107 10.53 -17.19 -9.07
N ALA A 108 11.07 -17.75 -10.17
CA ALA A 108 11.44 -16.95 -11.34
C ALA A 108 10.22 -16.22 -11.95
N MET A 109 9.07 -16.89 -12.01
CA MET A 109 7.84 -16.27 -12.50
C MET A 109 7.26 -15.25 -11.51
N ARG A 110 7.44 -15.42 -10.20
CA ARG A 110 7.12 -14.42 -9.17
C ARG A 110 8.00 -13.16 -9.29
N ILE A 111 9.28 -13.32 -9.62
CA ILE A 111 10.15 -12.17 -9.95
C ILE A 111 9.61 -11.45 -11.20
N LEU A 112 9.30 -12.17 -12.26
CA LEU A 112 8.75 -11.59 -13.50
C LEU A 112 7.41 -10.88 -13.25
N GLN A 113 6.54 -11.46 -12.43
CA GLN A 113 5.28 -10.86 -12.00
C GLN A 113 5.52 -9.58 -11.19
N GLY A 114 6.56 -9.56 -10.33
CA GLY A 114 7.02 -8.39 -9.59
C GLY A 114 7.49 -7.25 -10.51
N VAL A 115 8.14 -7.58 -11.65
CA VAL A 115 8.50 -6.57 -12.67
C VAL A 115 7.24 -5.91 -13.23
N GLY A 116 6.20 -6.69 -13.55
CA GLY A 116 4.90 -6.18 -14.00
C GLY A 116 4.26 -5.29 -12.94
N GLY A 117 4.13 -5.77 -11.71
CA GLY A 117 3.51 -5.04 -10.58
C GLY A 117 4.22 -3.73 -10.26
N ALA A 118 5.56 -3.74 -10.21
CA ALA A 118 6.36 -2.55 -9.93
C ALA A 118 6.13 -1.38 -10.90
N LEU A 119 5.75 -1.68 -12.13
CA LEU A 119 5.44 -0.68 -13.15
C LEU A 119 3.93 -0.40 -13.22
N MET A 120 3.09 -1.39 -12.99
CA MET A 120 1.64 -1.30 -13.17
C MET A 120 1.00 -0.25 -12.25
N VAL A 121 1.23 -0.33 -10.94
CA VAL A 121 0.61 0.58 -9.96
C VAL A 121 1.16 2.02 -10.06
N PRO A 122 2.48 2.28 -10.03
CA PRO A 122 2.98 3.64 -10.10
C PRO A 122 2.71 4.31 -11.44
N VAL A 123 2.91 3.60 -12.57
CA VAL A 123 2.71 4.18 -13.91
C VAL A 123 1.23 4.39 -14.20
N GLY A 124 0.35 3.46 -13.79
CA GLY A 124 -1.09 3.64 -13.87
C GLY A 124 -1.56 4.87 -13.09
N ARG A 125 -1.09 5.03 -11.84
CA ARG A 125 -1.39 6.23 -11.05
C ARG A 125 -0.89 7.50 -11.73
N LEU A 126 0.34 7.50 -12.25
CA LEU A 126 0.89 8.64 -12.97
C LEU A 126 0.04 9.03 -14.18
N ALA A 127 -0.42 8.04 -14.96
CA ALA A 127 -1.31 8.28 -16.09
C ALA A 127 -2.62 8.95 -15.66
N VAL A 128 -3.22 8.51 -14.56
CA VAL A 128 -4.43 9.13 -13.99
C VAL A 128 -4.14 10.54 -13.48
N LEU A 129 -3.04 10.77 -12.75
CA LEU A 129 -2.66 12.08 -12.23
C LEU A 129 -2.44 13.11 -13.34
N ARG A 130 -1.83 12.70 -14.47
CA ARG A 130 -1.58 13.58 -15.63
C ARG A 130 -2.84 13.93 -16.42
N THR A 131 -3.84 13.04 -16.42
CA THR A 131 -5.07 13.22 -17.21
C THR A 131 -6.21 13.83 -16.40
N THR A 132 -6.12 13.84 -15.08
CA THR A 132 -7.20 14.28 -14.20
C THR A 132 -7.08 15.77 -13.87
N PRO A 133 -8.11 16.59 -14.15
CA PRO A 133 -8.16 17.98 -13.70
C PRO A 133 -8.09 18.07 -12.17
N LYS A 134 -7.43 19.11 -11.63
CA LYS A 134 -7.21 19.28 -10.19
C LYS A 134 -8.49 19.19 -9.35
N HIS A 135 -9.60 19.76 -9.81
CA HIS A 135 -10.90 19.73 -9.10
C HIS A 135 -11.53 18.33 -9.01
N GLN A 136 -11.09 17.37 -9.83
CA GLN A 136 -11.53 15.95 -9.81
C GLN A 136 -10.53 15.02 -9.15
N LEU A 137 -9.37 15.53 -8.73
CA LEU A 137 -8.28 14.72 -8.18
C LEU A 137 -8.71 13.91 -6.95
N ILE A 138 -9.52 14.51 -6.05
CA ILE A 138 -10.03 13.79 -4.87
C ILE A 138 -10.82 12.55 -5.29
N LYS A 139 -11.72 12.69 -6.27
CA LYS A 139 -12.55 11.60 -6.78
C LYS A 139 -11.69 10.52 -7.46
N ALA A 140 -10.72 10.93 -8.28
CA ALA A 140 -9.81 10.01 -8.97
C ALA A 140 -8.97 9.20 -7.97
N ILE A 141 -8.34 9.86 -6.99
CA ILE A 141 -7.56 9.18 -5.94
C ILE A 141 -8.45 8.27 -5.08
N ALA A 142 -9.67 8.70 -4.72
CA ALA A 142 -10.62 7.84 -4.01
C ALA A 142 -10.94 6.58 -4.81
N THR A 143 -11.11 6.70 -6.13
CA THR A 143 -11.33 5.57 -7.05
C THR A 143 -10.11 4.64 -7.11
N LEU A 144 -8.88 5.17 -7.14
CA LEU A 144 -7.65 4.38 -7.16
C LEU A 144 -7.38 3.66 -5.82
N THR A 145 -7.83 4.21 -4.71
CA THR A 145 -7.47 3.69 -3.38
C THR A 145 -8.41 2.61 -2.86
N TRP A 146 -9.67 2.51 -3.36
CA TRP A 146 -10.60 1.51 -2.85
C TRP A 146 -10.17 0.06 -3.13
N PRO A 147 -9.56 -0.30 -4.28
CA PRO A 147 -9.12 -1.66 -4.53
C PRO A 147 -8.05 -2.13 -3.55
N ALA A 148 -7.10 -1.24 -3.21
CA ALA A 148 -6.08 -1.52 -2.20
C ALA A 148 -6.65 -1.82 -0.81
N LEU A 149 -7.86 -1.35 -0.53
CA LEU A 149 -8.56 -1.60 0.73
C LEU A 149 -9.43 -2.86 0.68
N VAL A 150 -9.98 -3.19 -0.49
CA VAL A 150 -10.94 -4.31 -0.67
C VAL A 150 -10.23 -5.62 -0.99
N ALA A 151 -9.19 -5.61 -1.81
CA ALA A 151 -8.49 -6.82 -2.24
C ALA A 151 -7.93 -7.66 -1.08
N PRO A 152 -7.29 -7.08 -0.04
CA PRO A 152 -6.82 -7.84 1.11
C PRO A 152 -7.90 -8.53 1.93
N ILE A 153 -9.17 -8.15 1.73
CA ILE A 153 -10.34 -8.72 2.42
C ILE A 153 -10.89 -9.91 1.68
N ILE A 154 -11.09 -9.67 0.37
CA ILE A 154 -11.66 -10.67 -0.53
C ILE A 154 -10.62 -11.75 -0.79
N GLY A 155 -9.32 -11.40 -0.76
CA GLY A 155 -8.23 -12.31 -1.05
C GLY A 155 -8.28 -13.62 -0.28
N PRO A 156 -8.15 -13.63 1.06
CA PRO A 156 -8.13 -14.87 1.83
C PRO A 156 -9.39 -15.73 1.69
N PRO A 157 -10.63 -15.21 1.79
CA PRO A 157 -11.82 -16.01 1.54
C PRO A 157 -11.89 -16.57 0.12
N LEU A 158 -11.54 -15.78 -0.87
CA LEU A 158 -11.52 -16.20 -2.27
C LEU A 158 -10.47 -17.27 -2.52
N GLY A 159 -9.26 -17.09 -1.97
CA GLY A 159 -8.19 -18.07 -2.08
C GLY A 159 -8.55 -19.39 -1.42
N GLY A 160 -9.10 -19.36 -0.20
CA GLY A 160 -9.59 -20.55 0.49
C GLY A 160 -10.75 -21.24 -0.26
N PHE A 161 -11.65 -20.48 -0.86
CA PHE A 161 -12.71 -21.04 -1.72
C PHE A 161 -12.12 -21.72 -2.96
N ILE A 162 -11.23 -21.05 -3.68
CA ILE A 162 -10.61 -21.57 -4.90
C ILE A 162 -9.82 -22.83 -4.61
N THR A 163 -8.98 -22.85 -3.58
CA THR A 163 -8.16 -24.02 -3.23
C THR A 163 -8.99 -25.22 -2.78
N ARG A 164 -10.12 -24.96 -2.09
CA ARG A 164 -11.00 -26.03 -1.62
C ARG A 164 -11.84 -26.68 -2.71
N TYR A 165 -12.38 -25.88 -3.66
CA TYR A 165 -13.37 -26.34 -4.65
C TYR A 165 -12.80 -26.53 -6.06
N ALA A 166 -11.59 -26.02 -6.32
CA ALA A 166 -10.90 -26.18 -7.59
C ALA A 166 -9.46 -26.61 -7.34
N SER A 167 -8.49 -25.74 -7.60
CA SER A 167 -7.06 -25.97 -7.38
C SER A 167 -6.37 -24.62 -7.15
N TRP A 168 -5.25 -24.63 -6.41
CA TRP A 168 -4.47 -23.41 -6.16
C TRP A 168 -4.00 -22.70 -7.45
N HIS A 169 -3.81 -23.41 -8.56
CA HIS A 169 -3.45 -22.86 -9.87
C HIS A 169 -4.41 -21.74 -10.32
N TRP A 170 -5.70 -21.87 -9.98
CA TRP A 170 -6.72 -20.90 -10.37
C TRP A 170 -6.58 -19.54 -9.68
N ILE A 171 -5.85 -19.45 -8.56
CA ILE A 171 -5.56 -18.14 -7.93
C ILE A 171 -4.72 -17.24 -8.85
N PHE A 172 -3.91 -17.86 -9.72
CA PHE A 172 -3.13 -17.14 -10.73
C PHE A 172 -3.92 -16.95 -12.03
N PHE A 173 -4.70 -17.94 -12.45
CA PHE A 173 -5.48 -17.86 -13.69
C PHE A 173 -6.60 -16.82 -13.63
N ILE A 174 -7.11 -16.45 -12.46
CA ILE A 174 -8.09 -15.36 -12.30
C ILE A 174 -7.56 -14.00 -12.81
N ASN A 175 -6.24 -13.82 -12.79
CA ASN A 175 -5.58 -12.62 -13.33
C ASN A 175 -5.64 -12.55 -14.86
N VAL A 176 -5.83 -13.68 -15.57
CA VAL A 176 -5.76 -13.74 -17.03
C VAL A 176 -6.91 -12.97 -17.70
N PRO A 177 -8.20 -13.26 -17.41
CA PRO A 177 -9.30 -12.51 -18.00
C PRO A 177 -9.28 -11.03 -17.62
N LEU A 178 -8.91 -10.71 -16.38
CA LEU A 178 -8.80 -9.33 -15.90
C LEU A 178 -7.67 -8.59 -16.61
N GLY A 179 -6.51 -9.22 -16.74
CA GLY A 179 -5.34 -8.66 -17.40
C GLY A 179 -5.57 -8.44 -18.90
N LEU A 180 -6.15 -9.41 -19.61
CA LEU A 180 -6.49 -9.26 -21.04
C LEU A 180 -7.49 -8.11 -21.26
N ALA A 181 -8.53 -8.02 -20.45
CA ALA A 181 -9.47 -6.91 -20.51
C ALA A 181 -8.77 -5.57 -20.24
N ALA A 182 -7.90 -5.51 -19.23
CA ALA A 182 -7.15 -4.30 -18.88
C ALA A 182 -6.16 -3.89 -19.98
N ILE A 183 -5.49 -4.85 -20.66
CA ILE A 183 -4.61 -4.58 -21.80
C ILE A 183 -5.38 -3.93 -22.94
N ILE A 184 -6.52 -4.52 -23.34
CA ILE A 184 -7.35 -4.01 -24.44
C ILE A 184 -7.86 -2.59 -24.09
N LEU A 185 -8.35 -2.40 -22.88
CA LEU A 185 -8.88 -1.11 -22.41
C LEU A 185 -7.76 -0.06 -22.29
N SER A 186 -6.55 -0.43 -21.86
CA SER A 186 -5.43 0.50 -21.71
C SER A 186 -5.04 1.14 -23.02
N LEU A 187 -5.03 0.37 -24.10
CA LEU A 187 -4.72 0.86 -25.46
C LEU A 187 -5.76 1.87 -25.98
N ARG A 188 -7.01 1.78 -25.50
CA ARG A 188 -8.12 2.64 -25.92
C ARG A 188 -8.36 3.85 -25.02
N ILE A 189 -8.11 3.70 -23.73
CA ILE A 189 -8.55 4.68 -22.71
C ILE A 189 -7.40 5.57 -22.25
N ILE A 190 -6.16 5.02 -22.14
CA ILE A 190 -5.03 5.82 -21.65
C ILE A 190 -4.42 6.61 -22.82
N PRO A 191 -4.32 7.95 -22.70
CA PRO A 191 -3.69 8.76 -23.74
C PRO A 191 -2.17 8.54 -23.78
N ASP A 192 -1.58 8.65 -24.97
CA ASP A 192 -0.13 8.53 -25.16
C ASP A 192 0.58 9.84 -24.82
N ILE A 193 0.83 10.04 -23.54
CA ILE A 193 1.54 11.23 -23.03
C ILE A 193 2.98 10.85 -22.77
N ARG A 194 3.91 11.51 -23.48
CA ARG A 194 5.36 11.34 -23.34
C ARG A 194 5.99 12.64 -22.91
N GLU A 195 7.01 12.55 -22.08
CA GLU A 195 7.83 13.75 -21.79
C GLU A 195 8.74 14.08 -22.98
N THR A 196 8.87 15.38 -23.24
CA THR A 196 9.71 15.87 -24.35
C THR A 196 11.19 15.80 -23.97
N GLU A 197 11.51 15.99 -22.70
CA GLU A 197 12.89 15.90 -22.20
C GLU A 197 13.29 14.45 -21.94
N ARG A 198 14.30 13.97 -22.65
CA ARG A 198 14.89 12.65 -22.47
C ARG A 198 16.04 12.72 -21.49
N ARG A 199 15.80 12.33 -20.22
CA ARG A 199 16.87 12.20 -19.24
C ARG A 199 17.67 10.93 -19.46
N SER A 200 19.00 10.95 -19.25
CA SER A 200 19.83 9.75 -19.20
C SER A 200 19.45 8.89 -17.98
N PHE A 201 19.68 7.58 -18.08
CA PHE A 201 19.42 6.69 -16.94
C PHE A 201 20.53 6.82 -15.89
N ASP A 202 20.16 7.10 -14.67
CA ASP A 202 21.06 7.18 -13.53
C ASP A 202 21.29 5.79 -12.93
N LEU A 203 22.23 5.04 -13.53
CA LEU A 203 22.55 3.67 -13.10
C LEU A 203 23.07 3.64 -11.64
N SER A 204 23.87 4.63 -11.24
CA SER A 204 24.40 4.72 -9.88
C SER A 204 23.28 4.92 -8.86
N GLY A 205 22.39 5.89 -9.12
CA GLY A 205 21.21 6.12 -8.29
C GLY A 205 20.28 4.91 -8.22
N PHE A 206 20.08 4.21 -9.35
CA PHE A 206 19.27 3.00 -9.39
C PHE A 206 19.87 1.88 -8.54
N ILE A 207 21.15 1.53 -8.72
CA ILE A 207 21.82 0.44 -7.97
C ILE A 207 21.80 0.74 -6.47
N THR A 208 22.17 1.95 -6.07
CA THR A 208 22.24 2.29 -4.64
C THR A 208 20.86 2.33 -3.98
N THR A 209 19.83 2.81 -4.69
CA THR A 209 18.45 2.78 -4.19
C THR A 209 17.92 1.34 -4.14
N SER A 210 18.23 0.50 -5.14
CA SER A 210 17.85 -0.91 -5.13
C SER A 210 18.47 -1.68 -3.96
N VAL A 211 19.76 -1.48 -3.71
CA VAL A 211 20.44 -2.09 -2.55
C VAL A 211 19.80 -1.59 -1.25
N ALA A 212 19.51 -0.29 -1.14
CA ALA A 212 18.81 0.25 0.02
C ALA A 212 17.46 -0.42 0.26
N MET A 213 16.64 -0.54 -0.80
CA MET A 213 15.30 -1.13 -0.71
C MET A 213 15.36 -2.62 -0.33
N VAL A 214 16.19 -3.42 -1.01
CA VAL A 214 16.37 -4.85 -0.70
C VAL A 214 16.81 -5.01 0.76
N SER A 215 17.87 -4.30 1.17
CA SER A 215 18.42 -4.42 2.51
C SER A 215 17.43 -4.00 3.59
N LEU A 216 16.67 -2.91 3.38
CA LEU A 216 15.68 -2.44 4.34
C LEU A 216 14.48 -3.40 4.42
N VAL A 217 13.94 -3.84 3.28
CA VAL A 217 12.80 -4.78 3.25
C VAL A 217 13.19 -6.09 3.92
N THR A 218 14.35 -6.67 3.57
CA THR A 218 14.83 -7.91 4.19
C THR A 218 15.12 -7.73 5.69
N ALA A 219 15.68 -6.58 6.11
CA ALA A 219 15.85 -6.28 7.52
C ALA A 219 14.52 -6.20 8.27
N MET A 220 13.51 -5.57 7.65
CA MET A 220 12.15 -5.48 8.20
C MET A 220 11.50 -6.86 8.34
N GLU A 221 11.59 -7.71 7.31
CA GLU A 221 11.09 -9.09 7.36
C GLU A 221 11.74 -9.87 8.50
N ARG A 222 13.09 -9.86 8.60
CA ARG A 222 13.83 -10.54 9.67
C ARG A 222 13.54 -10.00 11.07
N LEU A 223 13.30 -8.70 11.20
CA LEU A 223 12.85 -8.11 12.48
C LEU A 223 11.45 -8.60 12.89
N GLY A 224 10.62 -9.01 11.94
CA GLY A 224 9.31 -9.62 12.18
C GLY A 224 9.38 -11.07 12.70
N ASP A 225 10.49 -11.78 12.51
CA ASP A 225 10.65 -13.19 12.92
C ASP A 225 10.58 -13.35 14.45
N ARG A 226 10.12 -14.51 14.92
CA ARG A 226 10.05 -14.81 16.36
C ARG A 226 11.42 -14.79 17.06
N GLN A 227 12.47 -15.20 16.36
CA GLN A 227 13.86 -15.21 16.84
C GLN A 227 14.78 -14.55 15.82
N PRO A 228 14.79 -13.21 15.74
CA PRO A 228 15.62 -12.50 14.77
C PRO A 228 17.10 -12.67 15.12
N GLN A 229 17.88 -13.00 14.11
CA GLN A 229 19.34 -12.91 14.23
C GLN A 229 19.72 -11.43 14.25
N ILE A 230 19.90 -10.86 15.44
CA ILE A 230 20.03 -9.41 15.65
C ILE A 230 21.17 -8.82 14.84
N TRP A 231 22.38 -9.39 14.88
CA TRP A 231 23.55 -8.83 14.22
C TRP A 231 23.46 -8.77 12.69
N PRO A 232 23.08 -9.86 11.97
CA PRO A 232 22.86 -9.78 10.52
C PRO A 232 21.73 -8.82 10.14
N THR A 233 20.69 -8.74 10.96
CA THR A 233 19.56 -7.84 10.72
C THR A 233 19.93 -6.37 10.89
N LEU A 234 20.72 -6.05 11.93
CA LEU A 234 21.28 -4.70 12.13
C LEU A 234 22.26 -4.32 11.02
N ALA A 235 23.09 -5.27 10.56
CA ALA A 235 24.01 -5.04 9.44
C ALA A 235 23.24 -4.71 8.15
N LEU A 236 22.15 -5.46 7.85
CA LEU A 236 21.28 -5.17 6.71
C LEU A 236 20.58 -3.80 6.85
N ALA A 237 20.07 -3.49 8.03
CA ALA A 237 19.44 -2.20 8.29
C ALA A 237 20.45 -1.04 8.12
N ALA A 238 21.66 -1.19 8.65
CA ALA A 238 22.72 -0.18 8.52
C ALA A 238 23.16 0.00 7.06
N LEU A 239 23.34 -1.11 6.31
CA LEU A 239 23.65 -1.08 4.88
C LEU A 239 22.52 -0.36 4.11
N GLY A 240 21.27 -0.75 4.34
CA GLY A 240 20.12 -0.16 3.68
C GLY A 240 19.97 1.32 3.97
N PHE A 241 20.14 1.73 5.23
CA PHE A 241 20.06 3.14 5.63
C PHE A 241 21.25 3.95 5.07
N GLY A 242 22.46 3.40 5.08
CA GLY A 242 23.64 4.00 4.48
C GLY A 242 23.49 4.22 2.97
N CYS A 243 23.01 3.20 2.25
CA CYS A 243 22.72 3.31 0.82
C CYS A 243 21.58 4.31 0.53
N LEU A 244 20.55 4.38 1.37
CA LEU A 244 19.47 5.37 1.23
C LEU A 244 19.98 6.80 1.40
N LEU A 245 20.79 7.05 2.43
CA LEU A 245 21.42 8.36 2.65
C LEU A 245 22.35 8.75 1.49
N TYR A 246 23.12 7.79 0.99
CA TYR A 246 23.96 8.00 -0.18
C TYR A 246 23.11 8.33 -1.42
N SER A 247 22.02 7.59 -1.68
CA SER A 247 21.10 7.84 -2.79
C SER A 247 20.50 9.24 -2.72
N ILE A 248 20.06 9.68 -1.53
CA ILE A 248 19.53 11.05 -1.31
C ILE A 248 20.61 12.09 -1.62
N ARG A 249 21.85 11.87 -1.15
CA ARG A 249 22.96 12.77 -1.43
C ARG A 249 23.34 12.79 -2.91
N HIS A 250 23.32 11.63 -3.57
CA HIS A 250 23.57 11.49 -5.00
C HIS A 250 22.50 12.24 -5.81
N PHE A 251 21.22 12.02 -5.54
CA PHE A 251 20.12 12.70 -6.24
C PHE A 251 20.12 14.23 -6.11
N ARG A 252 20.69 14.76 -5.01
CA ARG A 252 20.87 16.20 -4.82
C ARG A 252 22.03 16.80 -5.64
N ARG A 253 22.97 15.97 -6.12
CA ARG A 253 24.21 16.41 -6.78
C ARG A 253 24.29 15.99 -8.25
N ALA A 254 23.62 14.93 -8.63
CA ALA A 254 23.64 14.41 -9.99
C ALA A 254 22.99 15.40 -10.97
N ALA A 255 23.60 15.57 -12.14
CA ALA A 255 23.07 16.45 -13.20
C ALA A 255 21.73 15.93 -13.76
N ALA A 256 21.57 14.61 -13.84
CA ALA A 256 20.36 13.95 -14.30
C ALA A 256 19.97 12.79 -13.36
N PRO A 257 19.47 13.08 -12.14
CA PRO A 257 19.11 12.03 -11.19
C PRO A 257 17.93 11.23 -11.68
N MET A 258 17.87 9.94 -11.31
CA MET A 258 16.73 9.08 -11.61
C MET A 258 15.42 9.63 -11.02
N VAL A 259 15.48 10.20 -9.81
CA VAL A 259 14.36 10.83 -9.12
C VAL A 259 14.78 12.21 -8.62
N ARG A 260 14.09 13.27 -9.04
CA ARG A 260 14.30 14.62 -8.52
C ARG A 260 13.59 14.77 -7.18
N LEU A 261 14.27 15.40 -6.21
CA LEU A 261 13.73 15.60 -4.87
C LEU A 261 12.98 16.94 -4.71
N ASP A 262 12.79 17.69 -5.80
CA ASP A 262 12.21 19.04 -5.77
C ASP A 262 10.77 19.05 -5.21
N ALA A 263 10.02 17.97 -5.44
CA ALA A 263 8.67 17.82 -4.88
C ALA A 263 8.65 17.87 -3.33
N LEU A 264 9.77 17.51 -2.64
CA LEU A 264 9.87 17.61 -1.18
C LEU A 264 9.91 19.05 -0.68
N GLN A 265 10.13 20.04 -1.56
CA GLN A 265 10.04 21.47 -1.23
C GLN A 265 8.59 21.92 -1.14
N VAL A 266 7.64 21.21 -1.77
CA VAL A 266 6.20 21.48 -1.68
C VAL A 266 5.71 21.09 -0.29
N PRO A 267 5.21 22.02 0.55
CA PRO A 267 4.88 21.74 1.94
C PRO A 267 3.84 20.62 2.10
N THR A 268 2.82 20.55 1.24
CA THR A 268 1.79 19.51 1.26
C THR A 268 2.37 18.14 0.95
N PHE A 269 3.26 18.05 -0.05
CA PHE A 269 3.94 16.80 -0.38
C PHE A 269 4.88 16.36 0.76
N ARG A 270 5.65 17.29 1.33
CA ARG A 270 6.58 16.99 2.44
C ARG A 270 5.86 16.39 3.64
N VAL A 271 4.77 17.00 4.11
CA VAL A 271 3.96 16.46 5.23
C VAL A 271 3.42 15.07 4.89
N THR A 272 3.00 14.82 3.65
CA THR A 272 2.52 13.49 3.26
C THR A 272 3.63 12.45 3.16
N MET A 273 4.87 12.87 2.91
CA MET A 273 6.03 11.98 2.86
C MET A 273 6.50 11.58 4.27
N TYR A 274 6.50 12.49 5.24
CA TYR A 274 6.92 12.20 6.63
C TYR A 274 5.74 11.70 7.47
N GLY A 275 4.85 12.56 7.90
CA GLY A 275 3.72 12.18 8.74
C GLY A 275 2.77 11.19 8.06
N GLY A 276 2.53 11.37 6.77
CA GLY A 276 1.72 10.44 5.98
C GLY A 276 2.34 9.04 5.84
N SER A 277 3.66 8.90 5.85
CA SER A 277 4.32 7.58 5.83
C SER A 277 4.23 6.88 7.19
N LEU A 278 4.40 7.62 8.30
CA LEU A 278 4.16 7.08 9.65
C LEU A 278 2.70 6.64 9.83
N PHE A 279 1.76 7.42 9.32
CA PHE A 279 0.35 7.03 9.32
C PHE A 279 0.14 5.73 8.50
N ARG A 280 0.72 5.63 7.29
CA ARG A 280 0.63 4.40 6.46
C ARG A 280 1.22 3.19 7.16
N ALA A 281 2.37 3.35 7.81
CA ALA A 281 2.97 2.29 8.61
C ALA A 281 2.03 1.85 9.74
N SER A 282 1.47 2.80 10.50
CA SER A 282 0.53 2.48 11.59
C SER A 282 -0.70 1.71 11.12
N ILE A 283 -1.32 2.10 10.00
CA ILE A 283 -2.49 1.39 9.49
C ILE A 283 -2.15 0.04 8.86
N SER A 284 -0.93 -0.14 8.36
CA SER A 284 -0.47 -1.42 7.80
C SER A 284 -0.18 -2.47 8.88
N ALA A 285 0.04 -2.05 10.13
CA ALA A 285 0.16 -2.95 11.26
C ALA A 285 -1.19 -3.59 11.67
N VAL A 286 -2.32 -2.92 11.43
CA VAL A 286 -3.65 -3.34 11.92
C VAL A 286 -4.08 -4.71 11.37
N PRO A 287 -4.00 -5.00 10.04
CA PRO A 287 -4.34 -6.32 9.50
C PRO A 287 -3.45 -7.45 10.01
N PHE A 288 -2.27 -7.15 10.53
CA PHE A 288 -1.36 -8.11 11.15
C PHE A 288 -1.73 -8.31 12.63
N LEU A 289 -1.98 -7.23 13.38
CA LEU A 289 -2.21 -7.30 14.82
C LEU A 289 -3.59 -7.83 15.22
N LEU A 290 -4.66 -7.45 14.49
CA LEU A 290 -6.03 -7.84 14.86
C LEU A 290 -6.26 -9.34 14.83
N PRO A 291 -5.88 -10.09 13.76
CA PRO A 291 -6.01 -11.55 13.77
C PRO A 291 -5.23 -12.20 14.92
N LEU A 292 -4.03 -11.71 15.22
CA LEU A 292 -3.22 -12.23 16.31
C LEU A 292 -3.86 -11.96 17.68
N LEU A 293 -4.41 -10.76 17.90
CA LEU A 293 -5.15 -10.45 19.11
C LEU A 293 -6.33 -11.40 19.31
N PHE A 294 -7.12 -11.64 18.24
CA PHE A 294 -8.34 -12.47 18.34
C PHE A 294 -8.00 -13.96 18.45
N GLN A 295 -7.09 -14.47 17.63
CA GLN A 295 -6.78 -15.89 17.59
C GLN A 295 -5.83 -16.31 18.70
N VAL A 296 -4.73 -15.60 18.90
CA VAL A 296 -3.72 -15.95 19.90
C VAL A 296 -4.05 -15.32 21.26
N GLY A 297 -4.44 -14.05 21.26
CA GLY A 297 -4.70 -13.32 22.51
C GLY A 297 -6.02 -13.73 23.18
N PHE A 298 -7.08 -13.98 22.40
CA PHE A 298 -8.41 -14.31 22.92
C PHE A 298 -8.83 -15.76 22.67
N GLY A 299 -8.03 -16.56 21.94
CA GLY A 299 -8.33 -17.96 21.66
C GLY A 299 -9.51 -18.17 20.70
N MET A 300 -9.87 -17.17 19.88
CA MET A 300 -10.94 -17.28 18.90
C MET A 300 -10.51 -18.15 17.73
N ASP A 301 -11.44 -18.87 17.15
CA ASP A 301 -11.16 -19.60 15.91
C ASP A 301 -10.96 -18.65 14.72
N PRO A 302 -10.22 -19.09 13.69
CA PRO A 302 -9.88 -18.24 12.53
C PRO A 302 -11.10 -17.70 11.77
N PHE A 303 -12.21 -18.45 11.73
CA PHE A 303 -13.42 -18.03 11.01
C PHE A 303 -14.11 -16.85 11.69
N HIS A 304 -14.33 -16.91 13.01
CA HIS A 304 -14.92 -15.80 13.78
C HIS A 304 -13.99 -14.58 13.79
N SER A 305 -12.67 -14.79 13.93
CA SER A 305 -11.69 -13.73 13.78
C SER A 305 -11.79 -13.02 12.43
N GLY A 306 -11.92 -13.79 11.33
CA GLY A 306 -12.11 -13.27 9.98
C GLY A 306 -13.39 -12.47 9.81
N LEU A 307 -14.52 -12.95 10.38
CA LEU A 307 -15.80 -12.23 10.35
C LEU A 307 -15.71 -10.86 11.04
N LEU A 308 -15.02 -10.77 12.18
CA LEU A 308 -14.79 -9.50 12.86
C LEU A 308 -13.99 -8.52 11.99
N MET A 309 -12.99 -9.03 11.27
CA MET A 309 -12.21 -8.21 10.34
C MET A 309 -13.04 -7.58 9.23
N LEU A 310 -14.14 -8.23 8.80
CA LEU A 310 -15.03 -7.65 7.79
C LEU A 310 -15.60 -6.29 8.21
N ALA A 311 -15.77 -6.04 9.51
CA ALA A 311 -16.26 -4.75 10.01
C ALA A 311 -15.33 -3.58 9.63
N VAL A 312 -14.00 -3.77 9.72
CA VAL A 312 -13.00 -2.76 9.28
C VAL A 312 -13.25 -2.38 7.82
N PHE A 313 -13.57 -3.35 7.02
CA PHE A 313 -13.68 -3.23 5.59
C PHE A 313 -15.01 -2.62 5.14
N VAL A 314 -16.08 -3.00 5.80
CA VAL A 314 -17.36 -2.34 5.62
C VAL A 314 -17.23 -0.86 5.95
N GLY A 315 -16.53 -0.52 7.04
CA GLY A 315 -16.23 0.87 7.38
C GLY A 315 -15.42 1.60 6.31
N ASN A 316 -14.35 0.95 5.79
CA ASN A 316 -13.55 1.51 4.71
C ASN A 316 -14.37 1.82 3.46
N LEU A 317 -15.32 0.96 3.12
CA LEU A 317 -16.10 1.04 1.88
C LEU A 317 -17.25 2.04 2.00
N THR A 318 -18.01 1.97 3.09
CA THR A 318 -19.22 2.78 3.29
C THR A 318 -18.95 4.27 3.35
N ILE A 319 -17.78 4.68 3.84
CA ILE A 319 -17.42 6.10 3.94
C ILE A 319 -16.93 6.73 2.63
N LYS A 320 -16.56 5.95 1.61
CA LYS A 320 -16.01 6.47 0.37
C LYS A 320 -16.84 7.57 -0.31
N PRO A 321 -18.17 7.43 -0.45
CA PRO A 321 -18.98 8.50 -1.03
C PRO A 321 -18.92 9.81 -0.24
N ALA A 322 -18.80 9.75 1.08
CA ALA A 322 -18.75 10.91 1.96
C ALA A 322 -17.34 11.54 2.05
N THR A 323 -16.29 10.84 1.67
CA THR A 323 -14.90 11.32 1.81
C THR A 323 -14.66 12.63 1.05
N THR A 324 -15.12 12.73 -0.22
CA THR A 324 -14.96 13.95 -1.02
C THR A 324 -15.71 15.14 -0.45
N PRO A 325 -17.01 15.04 -0.11
CA PRO A 325 -17.73 16.11 0.59
C PRO A 325 -17.04 16.54 1.90
N LEU A 326 -16.58 15.60 2.73
CA LEU A 326 -15.89 15.91 3.98
C LEU A 326 -14.60 16.70 3.77
N ILE A 327 -13.77 16.30 2.80
CA ILE A 327 -12.54 17.03 2.45
C ILE A 327 -12.87 18.46 1.99
N ARG A 328 -13.91 18.62 1.18
CA ARG A 328 -14.34 19.94 0.68
C ARG A 328 -14.89 20.83 1.78
N TRP A 329 -15.60 20.26 2.75
CA TRP A 329 -16.22 21.00 3.85
C TRP A 329 -15.23 21.43 4.91
N LEU A 330 -14.36 20.51 5.38
CA LEU A 330 -13.41 20.77 6.48
C LEU A 330 -12.08 21.34 6.00
N GLY A 331 -11.73 21.13 4.73
CA GLY A 331 -10.37 21.35 4.20
C GLY A 331 -9.38 20.29 4.73
N PHE A 332 -8.24 20.16 4.05
CA PHE A 332 -7.28 19.10 4.36
C PHE A 332 -6.71 19.19 5.77
N ARG A 333 -6.27 20.37 6.23
CA ARG A 333 -5.65 20.51 7.54
C ARG A 333 -6.55 20.08 8.69
N ARG A 334 -7.79 20.58 8.72
CA ARG A 334 -8.74 20.25 9.79
C ARG A 334 -9.13 18.76 9.71
N LEU A 335 -9.37 18.26 8.50
CA LEU A 335 -9.71 16.86 8.30
C LEU A 335 -8.58 15.94 8.80
N MET A 336 -7.32 16.21 8.42
CA MET A 336 -6.17 15.41 8.84
C MET A 336 -6.01 15.36 10.36
N LEU A 337 -6.20 16.49 11.05
CA LEU A 337 -6.08 16.57 12.50
C LEU A 337 -7.24 15.88 13.23
N ILE A 338 -8.49 16.20 12.86
CA ILE A 338 -9.68 15.61 13.51
C ILE A 338 -9.73 14.11 13.26
N ASN A 339 -9.63 13.72 12.00
CA ASN A 339 -9.72 12.32 11.62
C ASN A 339 -8.49 11.52 12.09
N GLY A 340 -7.30 12.14 12.09
CA GLY A 340 -6.09 11.55 12.66
C GLY A 340 -6.25 11.25 14.16
N ALA A 341 -6.81 12.19 14.93
CA ALA A 341 -7.12 11.97 16.34
C ALA A 341 -8.15 10.83 16.53
N LEU A 342 -9.21 10.81 15.73
CA LEU A 342 -10.21 9.72 15.75
C LEU A 342 -9.58 8.36 15.40
N ASN A 343 -8.63 8.32 14.47
CA ASN A 343 -7.91 7.09 14.14
C ASN A 343 -7.02 6.64 15.31
N VAL A 344 -6.32 7.55 15.99
CA VAL A 344 -5.58 7.25 17.22
C VAL A 344 -6.53 6.69 18.30
N CYS A 345 -7.68 7.34 18.52
CA CYS A 345 -8.69 6.84 19.46
C CYS A 345 -9.19 5.44 19.09
N SER A 346 -9.37 5.14 17.80
CA SER A 346 -9.80 3.80 17.36
C SER A 346 -8.74 2.73 17.64
N LEU A 347 -7.44 3.05 17.46
CA LEU A 347 -6.33 2.16 17.81
C LEU A 347 -6.25 1.93 19.33
N LEU A 348 -6.43 2.98 20.13
CA LEU A 348 -6.51 2.85 21.59
C LEU A 348 -7.74 2.06 22.04
N ALA A 349 -8.88 2.20 21.35
CA ALA A 349 -10.06 1.38 21.60
C ALA A 349 -9.78 -0.11 21.32
N CYS A 350 -9.00 -0.45 20.28
CA CYS A 350 -8.54 -1.82 20.04
C CYS A 350 -7.66 -2.35 21.21
N ALA A 351 -6.86 -1.48 21.84
CA ALA A 351 -6.07 -1.85 23.02
C ALA A 351 -6.93 -2.15 24.26
N LEU A 352 -8.15 -1.66 24.32
CA LEU A 352 -9.10 -1.89 25.43
C LEU A 352 -9.95 -3.17 25.23
N LEU A 353 -9.91 -3.81 24.07
CA LEU A 353 -10.66 -5.03 23.81
C LEU A 353 -10.23 -6.17 24.75
N THR A 354 -11.20 -6.95 25.19
CA THR A 354 -11.03 -8.13 26.03
C THR A 354 -11.87 -9.29 25.49
N PRO A 355 -11.62 -10.55 25.90
CA PRO A 355 -12.46 -11.68 25.50
C PRO A 355 -13.93 -11.54 25.90
N GLN A 356 -14.22 -10.71 26.93
CA GLN A 356 -15.57 -10.47 27.44
C GLN A 356 -16.27 -9.31 26.71
N THR A 357 -15.55 -8.57 25.84
CA THR A 357 -16.15 -7.46 25.08
C THR A 357 -17.25 -8.00 24.15
N PRO A 358 -18.48 -7.46 24.22
CA PRO A 358 -19.56 -7.92 23.35
C PRO A 358 -19.19 -7.80 21.86
N VAL A 359 -19.54 -8.79 21.06
CA VAL A 359 -19.21 -8.85 19.62
C VAL A 359 -19.63 -7.59 18.86
N TRP A 360 -20.84 -7.04 19.17
CA TRP A 360 -21.31 -5.81 18.55
C TRP A 360 -20.39 -4.61 18.84
N ALA A 361 -19.81 -4.53 20.06
CA ALA A 361 -18.90 -3.45 20.43
C ALA A 361 -17.56 -3.60 19.69
N ILE A 362 -17.04 -4.83 19.59
CA ILE A 362 -15.86 -5.11 18.76
C ILE A 362 -16.12 -4.68 17.32
N MET A 363 -17.23 -5.12 16.71
CA MET A 363 -17.59 -4.77 15.34
C MET A 363 -17.73 -3.24 15.14
N LEU A 364 -18.31 -2.52 16.10
CA LEU A 364 -18.45 -1.06 16.04
C LEU A 364 -17.08 -0.37 16.07
N ILE A 365 -16.19 -0.78 16.98
CA ILE A 365 -14.82 -0.22 17.06
C ILE A 365 -14.05 -0.46 15.77
N LEU A 366 -14.11 -1.67 15.23
CA LEU A 366 -13.45 -2.04 13.99
C LEU A 366 -14.04 -1.31 12.78
N TYR A 367 -15.37 -1.18 12.70
CA TYR A 367 -16.06 -0.42 11.67
C TYR A 367 -15.62 1.05 11.67
N LEU A 368 -15.65 1.72 12.83
CA LEU A 368 -15.23 3.11 12.98
C LEU A 368 -13.72 3.26 12.64
N GLY A 369 -12.88 2.33 13.07
CA GLY A 369 -11.47 2.28 12.69
C GLY A 369 -11.29 2.21 11.16
N GLY A 370 -12.09 1.42 10.48
CA GLY A 370 -12.14 1.34 9.02
C GLY A 370 -12.56 2.66 8.37
N VAL A 371 -13.59 3.32 8.90
CA VAL A 371 -14.07 4.64 8.46
C VAL A 371 -12.95 5.68 8.55
N PHE A 372 -12.33 5.82 9.70
CA PHE A 372 -11.28 6.83 9.94
C PHE A 372 -10.04 6.55 9.10
N ARG A 373 -9.63 5.29 8.98
CA ARG A 373 -8.55 4.85 8.11
C ARG A 373 -8.78 5.24 6.66
N SER A 374 -9.97 5.00 6.12
CA SER A 374 -10.31 5.28 4.72
C SER A 374 -10.28 6.77 4.40
N ILE A 375 -10.83 7.61 5.28
CA ILE A 375 -10.81 9.08 5.15
C ILE A 375 -9.36 9.58 5.14
N GLN A 376 -8.56 9.19 6.13
CA GLN A 376 -7.18 9.64 6.27
C GLN A 376 -6.32 9.20 5.11
N PHE A 377 -6.43 7.94 4.69
CA PHE A 377 -5.67 7.40 3.58
C PHE A 377 -5.96 8.13 2.27
N THR A 378 -7.24 8.41 1.99
CA THR A 378 -7.63 9.19 0.80
C THR A 378 -7.15 10.63 0.90
N GLY A 379 -7.30 11.25 2.08
CA GLY A 379 -6.84 12.62 2.32
C GLY A 379 -5.33 12.79 2.13
N VAL A 380 -4.52 11.93 2.78
CA VAL A 380 -3.04 11.92 2.63
C VAL A 380 -2.64 11.68 1.18
N SER A 381 -3.27 10.70 0.51
CA SER A 381 -2.94 10.38 -0.89
C SER A 381 -3.33 11.48 -1.87
N THR A 382 -4.41 12.22 -1.60
CA THR A 382 -4.82 13.36 -2.44
C THR A 382 -3.93 14.57 -2.18
N LEU A 383 -3.65 14.88 -0.90
CA LEU A 383 -2.84 16.02 -0.50
C LEU A 383 -1.41 15.92 -1.07
N ALA A 384 -0.89 14.68 -1.20
CA ALA A 384 0.42 14.43 -1.79
C ALA A 384 0.58 15.06 -3.18
N PHE A 385 -0.50 15.10 -3.98
CA PHE A 385 -0.44 15.58 -5.36
C PHE A 385 -1.18 16.89 -5.59
N ALA A 386 -1.87 17.42 -4.58
CA ALA A 386 -2.73 18.59 -4.71
C ALA A 386 -1.99 19.84 -5.22
N ASP A 387 -0.86 20.15 -4.60
CA ASP A 387 -0.10 21.38 -4.86
C ASP A 387 1.19 21.13 -5.67
N VAL A 388 1.46 19.88 -6.06
CA VAL A 388 2.63 19.53 -6.88
C VAL A 388 2.46 20.07 -8.30
N PRO A 389 3.47 20.77 -8.85
CA PRO A 389 3.48 21.20 -10.25
C PRO A 389 3.47 20.02 -11.20
N ALA A 390 2.83 20.17 -12.39
CA ALA A 390 2.72 19.13 -13.40
C ALA A 390 4.10 18.56 -13.82
N ALA A 391 5.11 19.42 -13.96
CA ALA A 391 6.48 19.03 -14.31
C ALA A 391 7.19 18.15 -13.26
N GLN A 392 6.74 18.17 -12.00
CA GLN A 392 7.30 17.37 -10.91
C GLN A 392 6.43 16.13 -10.58
N MET A 393 5.33 15.91 -11.28
CA MET A 393 4.34 14.90 -10.94
C MET A 393 4.91 13.47 -11.03
N SER A 394 5.77 13.20 -12.00
CA SER A 394 6.41 11.88 -12.17
C SER A 394 7.34 11.56 -10.99
N ASP A 395 8.23 12.51 -10.66
CA ASP A 395 9.18 12.36 -9.55
C ASP A 395 8.43 12.25 -8.21
N ALA A 396 7.41 13.08 -7.97
CA ALA A 396 6.55 13.02 -6.79
C ALA A 396 5.84 11.67 -6.65
N ASN A 397 5.27 11.16 -7.76
CA ASN A 397 4.59 9.86 -7.76
C ASN A 397 5.56 8.70 -7.47
N THR A 398 6.78 8.75 -7.99
CA THR A 398 7.82 7.76 -7.73
C THR A 398 8.25 7.78 -6.26
N LEU A 399 8.53 8.97 -5.70
CA LEU A 399 8.85 9.13 -4.27
C LEU A 399 7.71 8.62 -3.37
N PHE A 400 6.47 9.00 -3.69
CA PHE A 400 5.29 8.55 -2.94
C PHE A 400 5.12 7.03 -2.98
N SER A 401 5.32 6.40 -4.15
CA SER A 401 5.19 4.95 -4.31
C SER A 401 6.28 4.22 -3.54
N THR A 402 7.53 4.68 -3.64
CA THR A 402 8.69 4.13 -2.91
C THR A 402 8.48 4.21 -1.39
N ALA A 403 8.09 5.40 -0.89
CA ALA A 403 7.82 5.58 0.53
C ALA A 403 6.62 4.76 1.01
N SER A 404 5.59 4.60 0.17
CA SER A 404 4.42 3.78 0.49
C SER A 404 4.80 2.31 0.62
N GLN A 405 5.67 1.79 -0.25
CA GLN A 405 6.16 0.41 -0.19
C GLN A 405 6.95 0.16 1.10
N LEU A 406 7.88 1.07 1.45
CA LEU A 406 8.62 0.98 2.72
C LEU A 406 7.70 1.08 3.94
N ALA A 407 6.68 1.96 3.89
CA ALA A 407 5.75 2.14 5.00
C ALA A 407 4.91 0.89 5.28
N VAL A 408 4.55 0.11 4.26
CA VAL A 408 3.82 -1.16 4.44
C VAL A 408 4.70 -2.18 5.18
N GLY A 409 5.93 -2.39 4.73
CA GLY A 409 6.88 -3.29 5.40
C GLY A 409 7.18 -2.84 6.83
N LEU A 410 7.44 -1.52 7.01
CA LEU A 410 7.68 -0.93 8.33
C LEU A 410 6.49 -1.15 9.28
N GLY A 411 5.25 -1.07 8.79
CA GLY A 411 4.05 -1.27 9.60
C GLY A 411 3.97 -2.67 10.21
N ILE A 412 4.20 -3.71 9.42
CA ILE A 412 4.23 -5.11 9.90
C ILE A 412 5.35 -5.28 10.94
N THR A 413 6.55 -4.77 10.64
CA THR A 413 7.70 -4.81 11.56
C THR A 413 7.41 -4.10 12.89
N LEU A 414 6.83 -2.89 12.82
CA LEU A 414 6.44 -2.14 14.04
C LEU A 414 5.39 -2.88 14.85
N GLY A 415 4.44 -3.56 14.18
CA GLY A 415 3.48 -4.45 14.84
C GLY A 415 4.18 -5.57 15.61
N ALA A 416 5.14 -6.27 14.99
CA ALA A 416 5.90 -7.34 15.61
C ALA A 416 6.79 -6.83 16.78
N ILE A 417 7.46 -5.68 16.60
CA ILE A 417 8.22 -5.02 17.68
C ILE A 417 7.28 -4.63 18.82
N GLY A 418 6.10 -4.08 18.49
CA GLY A 418 5.10 -3.69 19.48
C GLY A 418 4.63 -4.86 20.34
N ILE A 419 4.47 -6.07 19.77
CA ILE A 419 4.12 -7.29 20.51
C ILE A 419 5.24 -7.63 21.51
N ARG A 420 6.51 -7.62 21.10
CA ARG A 420 7.65 -7.92 21.97
C ARG A 420 7.80 -6.88 23.10
N LEU A 421 7.67 -5.60 22.75
CA LEU A 421 7.65 -4.54 23.76
C LEU A 421 6.48 -4.73 24.72
N GLY A 422 5.32 -5.14 24.19
CA GLY A 422 4.14 -5.48 24.98
C GLY A 422 4.35 -6.67 25.93
N GLU A 423 5.08 -7.69 25.51
CA GLU A 423 5.51 -8.81 26.36
C GLU A 423 6.40 -8.30 27.50
N GLN A 424 7.48 -7.59 27.18
CA GLN A 424 8.42 -7.06 28.18
C GLN A 424 7.74 -6.09 29.18
N VAL A 425 6.89 -5.18 28.70
CA VAL A 425 6.15 -4.25 29.56
C VAL A 425 5.11 -4.99 30.39
N GLY A 426 4.44 -6.00 29.80
CA GLY A 426 3.51 -6.86 30.51
C GLY A 426 4.16 -7.62 31.67
N ASP A 427 5.36 -8.17 31.44
CA ASP A 427 6.18 -8.84 32.46
C ASP A 427 6.58 -7.86 33.58
N TRP A 428 7.09 -6.68 33.19
CA TRP A 428 7.52 -5.65 34.13
C TRP A 428 6.39 -5.10 35.01
N LEU A 429 5.17 -4.97 34.44
CA LEU A 429 3.99 -4.48 35.14
C LEU A 429 3.19 -5.60 35.84
N HIS A 430 3.63 -6.86 35.77
CA HIS A 430 2.93 -8.04 36.27
C HIS A 430 1.50 -8.21 35.70
N LEU A 431 1.32 -7.86 34.39
CA LEU A 431 0.04 -7.93 33.69
C LEU A 431 -0.10 -9.16 32.77
N THR A 432 0.82 -10.11 32.88
CA THR A 432 0.91 -11.30 32.01
C THR A 432 -0.32 -12.21 32.09
N GLU A 433 -1.06 -12.16 33.22
CA GLU A 433 -2.31 -12.91 33.38
C GLU A 433 -3.47 -12.35 32.53
N LEU A 434 -3.34 -11.11 32.02
CA LEU A 434 -4.40 -10.49 31.23
C LEU A 434 -4.38 -11.03 29.78
N PRO A 435 -5.50 -11.61 29.29
CA PRO A 435 -5.56 -12.18 27.95
C PRO A 435 -5.16 -11.15 26.86
N GLY A 436 -4.20 -11.54 26.03
CA GLY A 436 -3.78 -10.73 24.89
C GLY A 436 -3.08 -9.43 25.22
N ILE A 437 -2.52 -9.26 26.42
CA ILE A 437 -1.92 -7.99 26.89
C ILE A 437 -0.81 -7.48 25.97
N SER A 438 0.05 -8.38 25.45
CA SER A 438 1.13 -8.02 24.53
C SER A 438 0.59 -7.38 23.23
N PHE A 439 -0.48 -7.93 22.65
CA PHE A 439 -1.14 -7.38 21.48
C PHE A 439 -1.85 -6.06 21.79
N ARG A 440 -2.48 -5.95 22.96
CA ARG A 440 -3.15 -4.73 23.41
C ARG A 440 -2.15 -3.58 23.58
N LEU A 441 -1.01 -3.83 24.22
CA LEU A 441 0.08 -2.86 24.36
C LEU A 441 0.71 -2.50 23.02
N SER A 442 0.78 -3.46 22.08
CA SER A 442 1.19 -3.18 20.70
C SER A 442 0.28 -2.16 20.02
N PHE A 443 -1.05 -2.22 20.22
CA PHE A 443 -1.97 -1.20 19.70
C PHE A 443 -1.70 0.18 20.30
N VAL A 444 -1.34 0.28 21.60
CA VAL A 444 -0.92 1.55 22.23
C VAL A 444 0.34 2.07 21.54
N PHE A 445 1.35 1.22 21.33
CA PHE A 445 2.58 1.59 20.63
C PHE A 445 2.31 2.11 19.22
N ILE A 446 1.47 1.42 18.44
CA ILE A 446 1.09 1.84 17.09
C ILE A 446 0.26 3.15 17.12
N ALA A 447 -0.58 3.34 18.12
CA ALA A 447 -1.33 4.58 18.31
C ALA A 447 -0.40 5.79 18.57
N LEU A 448 0.68 5.60 19.34
CA LEU A 448 1.71 6.64 19.55
C LEU A 448 2.42 7.00 18.25
N ILE A 449 2.78 6.02 17.43
CA ILE A 449 3.38 6.26 16.10
C ILE A 449 2.41 7.02 15.20
N CYS A 450 1.13 6.63 15.20
CA CYS A 450 0.08 7.31 14.45
C CYS A 450 -0.07 8.77 14.90
N LEU A 451 -0.02 9.02 16.21
CA LEU A 451 -0.08 10.36 16.82
C LEU A 451 1.08 11.23 16.35
N VAL A 452 2.31 10.71 16.35
CA VAL A 452 3.49 11.42 15.82
C VAL A 452 3.28 11.78 14.35
N GLY A 453 2.79 10.84 13.52
CA GLY A 453 2.47 11.11 12.13
C GLY A 453 1.38 12.18 11.94
N MET A 454 0.41 12.25 12.86
CA MET A 454 -0.64 13.27 12.84
C MET A 454 -0.10 14.66 13.18
N ILE A 455 0.83 14.79 14.14
CA ILE A 455 1.40 16.07 14.59
C ILE A 455 2.02 16.83 13.41
N ASP A 456 2.64 16.15 12.46
CA ASP A 456 3.22 16.77 11.26
C ASP A 456 2.15 17.53 10.43
N SER A 457 0.89 17.13 10.49
CA SER A 457 -0.23 17.84 9.86
C SER A 457 -0.51 19.24 10.44
N LEU A 458 0.04 19.57 11.62
CA LEU A 458 -0.02 20.92 12.19
C LEU A 458 0.76 21.94 11.35
N HIS A 459 1.79 21.49 10.64
CA HIS A 459 2.60 22.33 9.75
C HIS A 459 1.90 22.69 8.43
N LEU A 460 0.72 22.10 8.15
CA LEU A 460 -0.07 22.44 6.96
C LEU A 460 -0.67 23.83 7.09
N ALA A 461 -0.58 24.62 6.03
CA ALA A 461 -1.31 25.88 5.92
C ALA A 461 -2.83 25.64 5.92
N LYS A 462 -3.64 26.60 6.40
CA LYS A 462 -5.11 26.48 6.36
C LYS A 462 -5.65 26.34 4.95
N THR A 463 -4.93 26.86 3.95
CA THR A 463 -5.24 26.81 2.52
C THR A 463 -4.59 25.64 1.79
N ALA A 464 -3.92 24.71 2.51
CA ALA A 464 -3.27 23.56 1.88
C ALA A 464 -4.27 22.73 1.04
N GLY A 465 -3.92 22.47 -0.22
CA GLY A 465 -4.76 21.71 -1.14
C GLY A 465 -6.05 22.44 -1.58
N SER A 466 -6.16 23.76 -1.39
CA SER A 466 -7.34 24.52 -1.85
C SER A 466 -7.59 24.36 -3.34
N SER A 467 -6.52 24.21 -4.14
CA SER A 467 -6.58 23.97 -5.58
C SER A 467 -7.45 22.77 -6.00
N VAL A 468 -7.67 21.80 -5.08
CA VAL A 468 -8.46 20.58 -5.34
C VAL A 468 -9.73 20.51 -4.49
N SER A 469 -9.79 21.27 -3.37
CA SER A 469 -10.95 21.26 -2.46
C SER A 469 -12.01 22.30 -2.79
N GLU A 470 -11.63 23.44 -3.38
CA GLU A 470 -12.58 24.51 -3.75
C GLU A 470 -13.43 24.10 -4.96
N LYS A 471 -14.77 24.30 -4.86
CA LYS A 471 -15.62 24.27 -6.04
C LYS A 471 -15.25 25.48 -6.91
N LYS A 472 -14.89 25.28 -8.19
CA LYS A 472 -14.95 26.38 -9.15
C LYS A 472 -16.38 26.97 -9.08
N LYS A 473 -16.44 28.25 -8.69
CA LYS A 473 -17.66 29.06 -8.81
C LYS A 473 -18.08 29.13 -10.27
#